data_5bb9b9560e9461e60b81ab2c51d673f1
#
_entry.id   5bb9b9560e9461e60b81ab2c51d673f1
#
_cell.length_a   1.000
_cell.length_b   1.000
_cell.length_c   1.000
_cell.angle_alpha   90.00
_cell.angle_beta   90.00
_cell.angle_gamma   90.00
#
_symmetry.space_group_name_H-M   'P 1'
#
loop_
_entity.id
_entity.type
_entity.pdbx_description
1 polymer ?
#
loop_
_entity_poly.entity_id
_entity_poly.type
_entity_poly.pdbx_seq_one_letter_code
_entity_poly.pdbx_strand_id
1 'polypeptide(L)'
;MNVDVITLTEVGDSADIQVLLGELKEIGIDYPYSSVCDCKDNFTKQKVAVFSKYPIKNVWPEIDGRAIYFEELDGDSEGETGISKGMKVTITVDQKEIDLFVLHFKSEGGGFGSDAKRIAQATIARRSIIKLLSEGQHVIVTGDLNSEKKSRSLYRIRGFDDIYEELIQTGSSDYFENTDVRWTYNYKGEPEQIDHILISSGIARRSGIQTTILDINDKSVSDHNPVIVRLKLK
;
A
#
# COMPACT_ATOMS: atom_id res chain seq x y z
N MET A 1 8.86 11.80 12.93
CA MET A 1 7.91 12.58 12.10
C MET A 1 6.49 12.31 12.58
N ASN A 2 5.65 13.32 12.71
CA ASN A 2 4.29 13.16 13.24
C ASN A 2 3.28 13.25 12.08
N VAL A 3 3.07 12.14 11.36
CA VAL A 3 2.08 12.03 10.29
C VAL A 3 0.70 11.68 10.85
N ASP A 4 -0.36 11.88 10.07
CA ASP A 4 -1.74 11.68 10.55
C ASP A 4 -2.20 10.23 10.41
N VAL A 5 -1.71 9.51 9.41
CA VAL A 5 -1.99 8.09 9.18
C VAL A 5 -0.68 7.39 8.83
N ILE A 6 -0.42 6.26 9.47
CA ILE A 6 0.68 5.34 9.15
C ILE A 6 0.08 4.03 8.66
N THR A 7 0.64 3.50 7.60
CA THR A 7 0.41 2.14 7.15
C THR A 7 1.71 1.36 7.22
N LEU A 8 1.64 0.16 7.76
CA LEU A 8 2.79 -0.69 7.99
C LEU A 8 2.61 -2.02 7.27
N THR A 9 3.69 -2.52 6.71
CA THR A 9 3.83 -3.88 6.18
C THR A 9 4.83 -4.66 7.03
N GLU A 10 4.78 -5.99 6.95
CA GLU A 10 5.71 -6.90 7.65
C GLU A 10 5.72 -6.74 9.18
N VAL A 11 4.59 -6.38 9.74
CA VAL A 11 4.44 -6.27 11.21
C VAL A 11 4.02 -7.59 11.83
N GLY A 12 4.18 -7.68 13.15
CA GLY A 12 3.70 -8.78 13.97
C GLY A 12 2.21 -8.78 14.22
N ASP A 13 1.80 -9.43 15.27
CA ASP A 13 0.39 -9.53 15.65
C ASP A 13 -0.12 -8.29 16.41
N SER A 14 -1.36 -8.37 16.89
CA SER A 14 -1.99 -7.26 17.62
C SER A 14 -1.26 -6.93 18.92
N ALA A 15 -0.56 -7.88 19.55
CA ALA A 15 0.20 -7.63 20.77
C ALA A 15 1.44 -6.78 20.48
N ASP A 16 2.18 -7.11 19.41
CA ASP A 16 3.34 -6.34 18.96
C ASP A 16 2.94 -4.90 18.59
N ILE A 17 1.79 -4.75 17.93
CA ILE A 17 1.24 -3.43 17.57
C ILE A 17 0.89 -2.61 18.81
N GLN A 18 0.34 -3.21 19.87
CA GLN A 18 0.05 -2.48 21.11
C GLN A 18 1.33 -2.01 21.81
N VAL A 19 2.39 -2.80 21.78
CA VAL A 19 3.70 -2.39 22.30
C VAL A 19 4.22 -1.17 21.53
N LEU A 20 4.22 -1.22 20.20
CA LEU A 20 4.66 -0.12 19.34
C LEU A 20 3.86 1.16 19.57
N LEU A 21 2.53 1.06 19.70
CA LEU A 21 1.67 2.20 20.01
C LEU A 21 1.98 2.80 21.38
N GLY A 22 2.29 1.96 22.37
CA GLY A 22 2.74 2.38 23.69
C GLY A 22 4.04 3.18 23.64
N GLU A 23 5.05 2.68 22.97
CA GLU A 23 6.33 3.35 22.77
C GLU A 23 6.19 4.69 22.01
N LEU A 24 5.37 4.74 20.98
CA LEU A 24 5.06 5.98 20.26
C LEU A 24 4.43 7.02 21.19
N LYS A 25 3.51 6.58 22.04
CA LYS A 25 2.82 7.46 23.00
C LYS A 25 3.77 8.02 24.06
N GLU A 26 4.75 7.25 24.51
CA GLU A 26 5.78 7.70 25.45
C GLU A 26 6.64 8.84 24.89
N ILE A 27 6.86 8.87 23.59
CA ILE A 27 7.56 9.97 22.89
C ILE A 27 6.63 11.08 22.39
N GLY A 28 5.35 11.09 22.81
CA GLY A 28 4.38 12.15 22.50
C GLY A 28 3.70 11.99 21.15
N ILE A 29 3.75 10.80 20.52
CA ILE A 29 3.05 10.50 19.27
C ILE A 29 1.88 9.57 19.60
N ASP A 30 0.65 10.08 19.49
CA ASP A 30 -0.56 9.32 19.82
C ASP A 30 -1.39 9.02 18.59
N TYR A 31 -1.72 7.73 18.42
CA TYR A 31 -2.63 7.23 17.40
C TYR A 31 -3.81 6.54 18.10
N PRO A 32 -4.91 7.27 18.35
CA PRO A 32 -6.07 6.73 19.10
C PRO A 32 -6.81 5.63 18.36
N TYR A 33 -6.57 5.47 17.05
CA TYR A 33 -7.20 4.44 16.23
C TYR A 33 -6.15 3.59 15.55
N SER A 34 -6.31 2.27 15.65
CA SER A 34 -5.45 1.32 14.96
C SER A 34 -6.22 0.09 14.51
N SER A 35 -5.71 -0.59 13.51
CA SER A 35 -6.23 -1.87 13.04
C SER A 35 -5.11 -2.71 12.45
N VAL A 36 -5.22 -4.02 12.61
CA VAL A 36 -4.30 -5.03 12.07
C VAL A 36 -5.10 -6.00 11.22
N CYS A 37 -4.54 -6.48 10.10
CA CYS A 37 -5.22 -7.44 9.25
C CYS A 37 -5.38 -8.80 9.94
N ASP A 38 -6.40 -9.53 9.50
CA ASP A 38 -6.51 -10.97 9.70
C ASP A 38 -5.85 -11.70 8.51
N CYS A 39 -4.57 -11.44 8.34
CA CYS A 39 -3.81 -11.88 7.19
C CYS A 39 -3.61 -13.40 7.19
N LYS A 40 -3.88 -14.03 6.04
CA LYS A 40 -3.79 -15.49 5.83
C LYS A 40 -2.41 -15.94 5.33
N ASP A 41 -1.35 -15.23 5.71
CA ASP A 41 0.01 -15.66 5.38
C ASP A 41 0.53 -16.68 6.41
N ASN A 42 0.41 -17.94 6.07
CA ASN A 42 0.86 -19.04 6.91
C ASN A 42 2.39 -19.26 6.89
N PHE A 43 3.10 -18.60 5.98
CA PHE A 43 4.53 -18.82 5.79
C PHE A 43 5.37 -17.88 6.65
N THR A 44 5.21 -16.56 6.47
CA THR A 44 5.95 -15.55 7.23
C THR A 44 5.22 -15.09 8.48
N LYS A 45 3.89 -15.28 8.52
CA LYS A 45 2.97 -14.77 9.55
C LYS A 45 2.96 -13.24 9.67
N GLN A 46 3.59 -12.57 8.72
CA GLN A 46 3.64 -11.12 8.66
C GLN A 46 2.26 -10.54 8.36
N LYS A 47 1.99 -9.39 8.93
CA LYS A 47 0.72 -8.68 8.82
C LYS A 47 0.92 -7.29 8.22
N VAL A 48 -0.20 -6.64 7.93
CA VAL A 48 -0.25 -5.21 7.64
C VAL A 48 -1.10 -4.52 8.70
N ALA A 49 -0.79 -3.24 8.99
CA ALA A 49 -1.49 -2.47 10.01
C ALA A 49 -1.72 -1.02 9.59
N VAL A 50 -2.66 -0.38 10.24
CA VAL A 50 -2.99 1.05 10.13
C VAL A 50 -2.98 1.67 11.51
N PHE A 51 -2.31 2.82 11.66
CA PHE A 51 -2.43 3.72 12.79
C PHE A 51 -2.99 5.05 12.28
N SER A 52 -3.97 5.61 12.98
CA SER A 52 -4.65 6.81 12.52
C SER A 52 -4.97 7.76 13.67
N LYS A 53 -4.79 9.05 13.44
CA LYS A 53 -5.34 10.11 14.29
C LYS A 53 -6.82 10.36 14.01
N TYR A 54 -7.28 9.92 12.84
CA TYR A 54 -8.67 10.03 12.43
C TYR A 54 -9.47 8.77 12.79
N PRO A 55 -10.78 8.90 13.06
CA PRO A 55 -11.62 7.76 13.34
C PRO A 55 -11.61 6.70 12.23
N ILE A 56 -11.41 5.45 12.59
CA ILE A 56 -11.62 4.30 11.73
C ILE A 56 -13.08 3.86 11.89
N LYS A 57 -13.88 4.04 10.84
CA LYS A 57 -15.33 3.76 10.87
C LYS A 57 -15.65 2.30 10.58
N ASN A 58 -14.98 1.73 9.58
CA ASN A 58 -15.18 0.34 9.15
C ASN A 58 -13.84 -0.33 8.95
N VAL A 59 -13.78 -1.63 9.21
CA VAL A 59 -12.59 -2.46 9.01
C VAL A 59 -12.99 -3.71 8.23
N TRP A 60 -12.27 -3.97 7.15
CA TRP A 60 -12.26 -5.25 6.43
C TRP A 60 -10.86 -5.83 6.62
N PRO A 61 -10.70 -6.78 7.55
CA PRO A 61 -9.37 -7.25 7.97
C PRO A 61 -8.68 -8.13 6.93
N GLU A 62 -9.35 -8.44 5.84
CA GLU A 62 -8.84 -9.16 4.68
C GLU A 62 -9.43 -8.61 3.38
N ILE A 63 -8.76 -8.84 2.27
CA ILE A 63 -9.25 -8.53 0.93
C ILE A 63 -9.69 -9.83 0.27
N ASP A 64 -10.98 -9.98 0.13
CA ASP A 64 -11.58 -11.16 -0.49
C ASP A 64 -11.32 -11.23 -1.99
N GLY A 65 -11.29 -12.46 -2.50
CA GLY A 65 -11.23 -12.75 -3.90
C GLY A 65 -10.06 -13.63 -4.29
N ARG A 66 -10.24 -14.26 -5.46
CA ARG A 66 -9.23 -15.12 -6.08
C ARG A 66 -9.06 -14.74 -7.54
N ALA A 67 -7.88 -14.94 -8.07
CA ALA A 67 -7.59 -14.79 -9.50
C ALA A 67 -6.60 -15.86 -9.96
N ILE A 68 -6.79 -16.30 -11.17
CA ILE A 68 -5.86 -17.21 -11.86
C ILE A 68 -4.66 -16.40 -12.33
N TYR A 69 -3.48 -16.94 -12.20
CA TYR A 69 -2.26 -16.44 -12.83
C TYR A 69 -1.70 -17.50 -13.76
N PHE A 70 -1.06 -17.05 -14.82
CA PHE A 70 -0.41 -17.90 -15.79
C PHE A 70 0.83 -17.21 -16.34
N GLU A 71 1.92 -17.96 -16.47
CA GLU A 71 3.19 -17.48 -17.01
C GLU A 71 3.88 -18.59 -17.81
N GLU A 72 4.10 -18.32 -19.09
CA GLU A 72 4.73 -19.28 -20.02
C GLU A 72 6.25 -19.15 -20.08
N LEU A 73 6.81 -17.98 -19.73
CA LEU A 73 8.22 -17.66 -19.96
C LEU A 73 9.17 -18.36 -18.98
N ASP A 74 8.66 -18.89 -17.89
CA ASP A 74 9.48 -19.50 -16.82
C ASP A 74 8.93 -20.88 -16.43
N GLY A 75 8.69 -21.74 -17.42
CA GLY A 75 8.32 -23.13 -17.21
C GLY A 75 6.88 -23.36 -16.77
N ASP A 76 5.93 -22.69 -17.38
CA ASP A 76 4.50 -22.93 -17.21
C ASP A 76 4.01 -22.80 -15.75
N SER A 77 4.34 -21.69 -15.09
CA SER A 77 3.79 -21.37 -13.78
C SER A 77 2.33 -20.97 -13.89
N GLU A 78 1.44 -21.80 -13.40
CA GLU A 78 0.01 -21.50 -13.31
C GLU A 78 -0.57 -21.76 -11.93
N GLY A 79 -1.72 -21.19 -11.63
CA GLY A 79 -2.43 -21.45 -10.40
C GLY A 79 -3.42 -20.35 -10.04
N GLU A 80 -3.93 -20.44 -8.83
CA GLU A 80 -4.84 -19.48 -8.27
C GLU A 80 -4.20 -18.79 -7.08
N THR A 81 -4.36 -17.46 -6.99
CA THR A 81 -3.85 -16.67 -5.88
C THR A 81 -4.93 -15.76 -5.29
N GLY A 82 -4.73 -15.36 -4.04
CA GLY A 82 -5.45 -14.31 -3.35
C GLY A 82 -4.48 -13.28 -2.78
N ILE A 83 -4.99 -12.27 -2.10
CA ILE A 83 -4.20 -11.33 -1.32
C ILE A 83 -4.11 -11.88 0.10
N SER A 84 -2.95 -12.46 0.45
CA SER A 84 -2.73 -13.05 1.78
C SER A 84 -2.37 -12.01 2.84
N LYS A 85 -1.81 -10.89 2.44
CA LYS A 85 -1.42 -9.76 3.30
C LYS A 85 -2.07 -8.48 2.77
N GLY A 86 -3.25 -8.17 3.27
CA GLY A 86 -3.97 -6.98 2.86
C GLY A 86 -5.24 -6.76 3.67
N MET A 87 -5.57 -5.49 3.87
CA MET A 87 -6.80 -5.06 4.55
C MET A 87 -7.33 -3.78 3.93
N LYS A 88 -8.59 -3.47 4.21
CA LYS A 88 -9.20 -2.18 3.91
C LYS A 88 -9.79 -1.59 5.19
N VAL A 89 -9.62 -0.30 5.39
CA VAL A 89 -10.31 0.46 6.42
C VAL A 89 -10.96 1.70 5.81
N THR A 90 -12.06 2.17 6.40
CA THR A 90 -12.61 3.48 6.07
C THR A 90 -12.25 4.44 7.20
N ILE A 91 -11.50 5.49 6.88
CA ILE A 91 -11.19 6.59 7.80
C ILE A 91 -12.06 7.80 7.50
N THR A 92 -12.34 8.62 8.53
CA THR A 92 -13.12 9.85 8.36
C THR A 92 -12.23 11.06 8.60
N VAL A 93 -12.02 11.87 7.56
CA VAL A 93 -11.21 13.09 7.60
C VAL A 93 -12.09 14.27 7.16
N ASP A 94 -12.28 15.27 8.02
CA ASP A 94 -13.11 16.45 7.73
C ASP A 94 -14.49 16.10 7.15
N GLN A 95 -15.17 15.11 7.75
CA GLN A 95 -16.47 14.56 7.34
C GLN A 95 -16.47 13.79 6.01
N LYS A 96 -15.32 13.57 5.39
CA LYS A 96 -15.17 12.73 4.21
C LYS A 96 -14.73 11.33 4.60
N GLU A 97 -15.36 10.35 3.98
CA GLU A 97 -14.94 8.96 4.09
C GLU A 97 -13.90 8.64 3.03
N ILE A 98 -12.81 8.01 3.45
CA ILE A 98 -11.73 7.59 2.59
C ILE A 98 -11.49 6.11 2.82
N ASP A 99 -11.65 5.30 1.79
CA ASP A 99 -11.32 3.88 1.81
C ASP A 99 -9.82 3.69 1.58
N LEU A 100 -9.14 3.22 2.61
CA LEU A 100 -7.70 3.01 2.62
C LEU A 100 -7.40 1.51 2.52
N PHE A 101 -6.79 1.10 1.41
CA PHE A 101 -6.25 -0.24 1.22
C PHE A 101 -4.80 -0.28 1.65
N VAL A 102 -4.44 -1.22 2.51
CA VAL A 102 -3.05 -1.53 2.86
C VAL A 102 -2.74 -2.91 2.32
N LEU A 103 -1.79 -2.99 1.40
CA LEU A 103 -1.50 -4.19 0.63
C LEU A 103 -0.01 -4.53 0.72
N HIS A 104 0.29 -5.82 0.81
CA HIS A 104 1.63 -6.32 0.62
C HIS A 104 1.56 -7.50 -0.37
N PHE A 105 2.02 -7.26 -1.59
CA PHE A 105 1.96 -8.25 -2.66
C PHE A 105 3.10 -9.26 -2.58
N LYS A 106 3.03 -10.29 -3.43
CA LYS A 106 4.06 -11.32 -3.55
C LYS A 106 5.42 -10.70 -3.89
N SER A 107 6.43 -11.02 -3.09
CA SER A 107 7.82 -10.59 -3.32
C SER A 107 8.34 -10.99 -4.71
N GLU A 108 9.32 -10.28 -5.22
CA GLU A 108 9.89 -10.49 -6.56
C GLU A 108 10.67 -11.81 -6.70
N GLY A 109 11.15 -12.36 -5.59
CA GLY A 109 11.81 -13.66 -5.59
C GLY A 109 10.92 -14.77 -6.15
N GLY A 110 11.32 -15.41 -7.25
CA GLY A 110 10.56 -16.45 -7.93
C GLY A 110 10.25 -16.15 -9.41
N GLY A 111 10.96 -15.20 -10.02
CA GLY A 111 10.95 -14.93 -11.45
C GLY A 111 9.59 -14.51 -12.01
N PHE A 112 9.32 -14.80 -13.25
CA PHE A 112 8.09 -14.41 -13.96
C PHE A 112 6.79 -14.95 -13.32
N GLY A 113 6.82 -16.12 -12.67
CA GLY A 113 5.68 -16.65 -11.93
C GLY A 113 5.27 -15.77 -10.75
N SER A 114 6.22 -15.10 -10.08
CA SER A 114 5.93 -14.11 -9.03
C SER A 114 5.32 -12.84 -9.62
N ASP A 115 5.74 -12.40 -10.79
CA ASP A 115 5.16 -11.25 -11.49
C ASP A 115 3.71 -11.53 -11.90
N ALA A 116 3.44 -12.70 -12.48
CA ALA A 116 2.09 -13.13 -12.80
C ALA A 116 1.17 -13.17 -11.56
N LYS A 117 1.67 -13.61 -10.41
CA LYS A 117 0.93 -13.56 -9.14
C LYS A 117 0.64 -12.13 -8.70
N ARG A 118 1.60 -11.20 -8.79
CA ARG A 118 1.37 -9.79 -8.46
C ARG A 118 0.31 -9.15 -9.36
N ILE A 119 0.33 -9.46 -10.67
CA ILE A 119 -0.70 -9.01 -11.61
C ILE A 119 -2.09 -9.54 -11.20
N ALA A 120 -2.19 -10.79 -10.81
CA ALA A 120 -3.43 -11.38 -10.32
C ALA A 120 -3.90 -10.75 -9.00
N GLN A 121 -2.99 -10.51 -8.05
CA GLN A 121 -3.29 -9.79 -6.80
C GLN A 121 -3.76 -8.36 -7.06
N ALA A 122 -3.10 -7.65 -7.96
CA ALA A 122 -3.51 -6.31 -8.41
C ALA A 122 -4.92 -6.33 -9.04
N THR A 123 -5.26 -7.37 -9.81
CA THR A 123 -6.58 -7.55 -10.39
C THR A 123 -7.66 -7.76 -9.32
N ILE A 124 -7.37 -8.52 -8.26
CA ILE A 124 -8.28 -8.71 -7.12
C ILE A 124 -8.56 -7.36 -6.43
N ALA A 125 -7.50 -6.64 -6.06
CA ALA A 125 -7.64 -5.33 -5.43
C ALA A 125 -8.42 -4.36 -6.33
N ARG A 126 -8.09 -4.32 -7.64
CA ARG A 126 -8.73 -3.42 -8.60
C ARG A 126 -10.25 -3.65 -8.70
N ARG A 127 -10.74 -4.89 -8.63
CA ARG A 127 -12.18 -5.18 -8.63
C ARG A 127 -12.92 -4.46 -7.50
N SER A 128 -12.36 -4.47 -6.29
CA SER A 128 -12.92 -3.75 -5.14
C SER A 128 -12.81 -2.23 -5.30
N ILE A 129 -11.67 -1.75 -5.82
CA ILE A 129 -11.42 -0.33 -6.08
C ILE A 129 -12.40 0.24 -7.11
N ILE A 130 -12.61 -0.44 -8.24
CA ILE A 130 -13.55 -0.01 -9.30
C ILE A 130 -14.95 0.17 -8.72
N LYS A 131 -15.42 -0.77 -7.90
CA LYS A 131 -16.73 -0.68 -7.26
C LYS A 131 -16.85 0.60 -6.44
N LEU A 132 -15.88 0.89 -5.58
CA LEU A 132 -15.88 2.11 -4.75
C LEU A 132 -15.82 3.39 -5.59
N LEU A 133 -14.96 3.42 -6.63
CA LEU A 133 -14.87 4.56 -7.54
C LEU A 133 -16.18 4.80 -8.30
N SER A 134 -16.86 3.74 -8.73
CA SER A 134 -18.17 3.85 -9.42
C SER A 134 -19.28 4.37 -8.49
N GLU A 135 -19.13 4.19 -7.18
CA GLU A 135 -20.01 4.72 -6.15
C GLU A 135 -19.61 6.15 -5.71
N GLY A 136 -18.58 6.74 -6.33
CA GLY A 136 -18.07 8.06 -6.01
C GLY A 136 -17.24 8.15 -4.74
N GLN A 137 -16.79 7.01 -4.21
CA GLN A 137 -16.00 6.95 -3.00
C GLN A 137 -14.55 7.41 -3.23
N HIS A 138 -13.91 7.89 -2.18
CA HIS A 138 -12.50 8.25 -2.19
C HIS A 138 -11.64 7.05 -1.81
N VAL A 139 -10.62 6.75 -2.62
CA VAL A 139 -9.77 5.58 -2.43
C VAL A 139 -8.30 5.99 -2.31
N ILE A 140 -7.62 5.44 -1.31
CA ILE A 140 -6.16 5.42 -1.20
C ILE A 140 -5.72 3.96 -1.19
N VAL A 141 -4.67 3.63 -1.96
CA VAL A 141 -3.99 2.33 -1.90
C VAL A 141 -2.55 2.59 -1.48
N THR A 142 -2.08 1.84 -0.48
CA THR A 142 -0.74 2.01 0.06
C THR A 142 -0.12 0.66 0.42
N GLY A 143 1.20 0.62 0.49
CA GLY A 143 1.99 -0.51 0.95
C GLY A 143 3.07 -0.95 0.00
N ASP A 144 3.70 -2.06 0.34
CA ASP A 144 4.68 -2.72 -0.50
C ASP A 144 3.98 -3.55 -1.58
N LEU A 145 3.93 -3.01 -2.78
CA LEU A 145 3.34 -3.71 -3.93
C LEU A 145 4.35 -4.62 -4.64
N ASN A 146 5.60 -4.66 -4.16
CA ASN A 146 6.69 -5.43 -4.76
C ASN A 146 6.76 -5.24 -6.29
N SER A 147 6.59 -4.01 -6.74
CA SER A 147 6.36 -3.69 -8.14
C SER A 147 6.85 -2.30 -8.46
N GLU A 148 7.75 -2.18 -9.40
CA GLU A 148 8.23 -0.87 -9.85
C GLU A 148 7.16 -0.04 -10.57
N LYS A 149 7.43 1.27 -10.71
CA LYS A 149 6.51 2.29 -11.28
C LYS A 149 5.88 1.93 -12.62
N LYS A 150 6.58 1.15 -13.46
CA LYS A 150 6.15 0.78 -14.82
C LYS A 150 5.78 -0.69 -14.95
N SER A 151 5.67 -1.40 -13.84
CA SER A 151 5.30 -2.82 -13.85
C SER A 151 3.84 -3.02 -14.29
N ARG A 152 3.57 -4.17 -14.87
CA ARG A 152 2.21 -4.57 -15.29
C ARG A 152 1.23 -4.64 -14.11
N SER A 153 1.70 -5.08 -12.95
CA SER A 153 0.91 -5.13 -11.72
C SER A 153 0.52 -3.72 -11.24
N LEU A 154 1.43 -2.74 -11.28
CA LEU A 154 1.12 -1.37 -10.90
C LEU A 154 0.17 -0.70 -11.90
N TYR A 155 0.34 -0.93 -13.20
CA TYR A 155 -0.62 -0.45 -14.19
C TYR A 155 -2.00 -1.06 -13.98
N ARG A 156 -2.08 -2.35 -13.64
CA ARG A 156 -3.34 -3.04 -13.37
C ARG A 156 -4.08 -2.46 -12.17
N ILE A 157 -3.42 -2.24 -11.05
CA ILE A 157 -4.09 -1.71 -9.85
C ILE A 157 -4.49 -0.23 -10.03
N ARG A 158 -3.72 0.54 -10.76
CA ARG A 158 -4.03 1.93 -11.11
C ARG A 158 -5.24 2.05 -12.04
N GLY A 159 -5.49 1.07 -12.88
CA GLY A 159 -6.55 1.10 -13.88
C GLY A 159 -6.14 1.78 -15.20
N PHE A 160 -4.86 1.68 -15.58
CA PHE A 160 -4.34 2.33 -16.79
C PHE A 160 -5.08 1.93 -18.08
N ASP A 161 -5.53 0.66 -18.13
CA ASP A 161 -6.26 0.10 -19.28
C ASP A 161 -7.78 0.07 -19.08
N ASP A 162 -8.29 0.63 -17.98
CA ASP A 162 -9.72 0.63 -17.66
C ASP A 162 -10.41 1.90 -18.13
N ILE A 163 -11.71 1.78 -18.44
CA ILE A 163 -12.58 2.93 -18.71
C ILE A 163 -12.92 3.74 -17.45
N TYR A 164 -12.59 3.21 -16.27
CA TYR A 164 -12.77 3.84 -14.98
C TYR A 164 -11.59 4.73 -14.61
N GLU A 165 -11.78 5.53 -13.58
CA GLU A 165 -10.79 6.47 -13.12
C GLU A 165 -9.44 5.82 -12.80
N GLU A 166 -8.37 6.36 -13.34
CA GLU A 166 -7.01 5.98 -13.01
C GLU A 166 -6.61 6.55 -11.64
N LEU A 167 -6.04 5.71 -10.78
CA LEU A 167 -5.43 6.19 -9.54
C LEU A 167 -4.14 6.97 -9.82
N ILE A 168 -4.01 8.14 -9.20
CA ILE A 168 -2.82 8.98 -9.27
C ILE A 168 -1.69 8.28 -8.51
N GLN A 169 -0.58 8.04 -9.19
CA GLN A 169 0.65 7.55 -8.57
C GLN A 169 1.42 8.72 -7.95
N THR A 170 1.33 8.88 -6.64
CA THR A 170 1.96 10.00 -5.94
C THR A 170 3.49 9.94 -5.96
N GLY A 171 4.07 8.75 -6.12
CA GLY A 171 5.50 8.54 -6.30
C GLY A 171 6.04 8.82 -7.72
N SER A 172 5.26 9.46 -8.61
CA SER A 172 5.77 9.93 -9.89
C SER A 172 6.62 11.20 -9.71
N SER A 173 7.50 11.48 -10.68
CA SER A 173 8.42 12.62 -10.62
C SER A 173 7.73 13.97 -10.44
N ASP A 174 6.46 14.08 -10.83
CA ASP A 174 5.70 15.33 -10.82
C ASP A 174 5.30 15.80 -9.41
N TYR A 175 5.38 14.91 -8.40
CA TYR A 175 4.92 15.15 -7.04
C TYR A 175 6.03 15.17 -6.00
N PHE A 176 7.26 14.84 -6.38
CA PHE A 176 8.38 14.86 -5.45
C PHE A 176 8.79 16.29 -5.09
N GLU A 177 8.80 16.58 -3.80
CA GLU A 177 9.53 17.71 -3.25
C GLU A 177 10.99 17.30 -3.05
N ASN A 178 11.91 18.25 -3.07
CA ASN A 178 13.34 18.16 -2.78
C ASN A 178 13.75 16.94 -1.93
N THR A 179 13.69 15.74 -2.52
CA THR A 179 14.04 14.50 -1.86
C THR A 179 15.38 14.04 -2.34
N ASP A 180 16.24 13.65 -1.41
CA ASP A 180 17.56 13.13 -1.74
C ASP A 180 17.48 11.76 -2.41
N VAL A 181 16.40 10.99 -2.15
CA VAL A 181 16.19 9.65 -2.71
C VAL A 181 14.82 9.50 -3.34
N ARG A 182 14.74 8.64 -4.38
CA ARG A 182 13.51 8.30 -5.11
C ARG A 182 13.28 6.80 -5.18
N TRP A 183 13.85 6.07 -4.24
CA TRP A 183 13.76 4.63 -4.12
C TRP A 183 13.29 4.26 -2.69
N THR A 184 12.61 3.14 -2.57
CA THR A 184 12.12 2.65 -1.28
C THR A 184 12.88 1.43 -0.83
N TYR A 185 13.44 0.67 -1.74
CA TYR A 185 14.20 -0.54 -1.48
C TYR A 185 15.49 -0.56 -2.30
N ASN A 186 16.55 -1.16 -1.76
CA ASN A 186 17.82 -1.30 -2.47
C ASN A 186 18.25 -2.76 -2.47
N TYR A 187 18.01 -3.46 -3.58
CA TYR A 187 18.43 -4.83 -3.73
C TYR A 187 19.83 -4.90 -4.32
N LYS A 188 20.81 -5.32 -3.51
CA LYS A 188 22.22 -5.51 -3.92
C LYS A 188 22.85 -4.33 -4.65
N GLY A 189 22.47 -3.10 -4.32
CA GLY A 189 22.97 -1.89 -4.96
C GLY A 189 22.08 -1.35 -6.08
N GLU A 190 21.03 -2.05 -6.45
CA GLU A 190 20.02 -1.60 -7.42
C GLU A 190 18.85 -0.95 -6.69
N PRO A 191 18.66 0.38 -6.78
CA PRO A 191 17.61 1.09 -6.09
C PRO A 191 16.28 0.98 -6.84
N GLU A 192 15.22 0.57 -6.13
CA GLU A 192 13.88 0.35 -6.66
C GLU A 192 12.84 1.13 -5.87
N GLN A 193 11.75 1.55 -6.51
CA GLN A 193 10.58 2.08 -5.82
C GLN A 193 9.44 1.07 -5.92
N ILE A 194 9.27 0.26 -4.88
CA ILE A 194 8.28 -0.82 -4.80
C ILE A 194 7.18 -0.56 -3.78
N ASP A 195 7.38 0.41 -2.89
CA ASP A 195 6.36 0.94 -1.99
C ASP A 195 5.64 2.11 -2.64
N HIS A 196 4.32 2.08 -2.63
CA HIS A 196 3.51 3.07 -3.31
C HIS A 196 2.38 3.61 -2.46
N ILE A 197 2.00 4.86 -2.75
CA ILE A 197 0.73 5.46 -2.35
C ILE A 197 0.03 5.91 -3.62
N LEU A 198 -1.15 5.34 -3.88
CA LEU A 198 -2.01 5.65 -5.02
C LEU A 198 -3.29 6.27 -4.51
N ILE A 199 -3.77 7.33 -5.14
CA ILE A 199 -4.96 8.04 -4.68
C ILE A 199 -5.97 8.25 -5.81
N SER A 200 -7.26 8.21 -5.51
CA SER A 200 -8.28 8.63 -6.46
C SER A 200 -8.24 10.14 -6.70
N SER A 201 -8.51 10.57 -7.91
CA SER A 201 -8.45 12.01 -8.30
C SER A 201 -9.44 12.88 -7.52
N GLY A 202 -10.47 12.26 -6.94
CA GLY A 202 -11.45 12.90 -6.08
C GLY A 202 -10.89 13.46 -4.77
N ILE A 203 -9.83 12.87 -4.20
CA ILE A 203 -9.30 13.21 -2.88
C ILE A 203 -8.61 14.57 -2.87
N ALA A 204 -7.71 14.79 -3.82
CA ALA A 204 -6.89 16.00 -3.84
C ALA A 204 -6.70 16.52 -5.27
N ARG A 205 -6.45 17.82 -5.38
CA ARG A 205 -5.96 18.39 -6.65
C ARG A 205 -4.51 17.97 -6.85
N ARG A 206 -4.08 17.76 -8.08
CA ARG A 206 -2.68 17.41 -8.40
C ARG A 206 -1.67 18.40 -7.79
N SER A 207 -1.97 19.69 -7.80
CA SER A 207 -1.16 20.74 -7.15
C SER A 207 -1.12 20.68 -5.62
N GLY A 208 -1.92 19.84 -5.02
CA GLY A 208 -1.97 19.62 -3.55
C GLY A 208 -1.34 18.30 -3.10
N ILE A 209 -0.60 17.63 -3.99
CA ILE A 209 0.09 16.38 -3.70
C ILE A 209 1.58 16.67 -3.59
N GLN A 210 2.17 16.27 -2.47
CA GLN A 210 3.60 16.40 -2.21
C GLN A 210 4.12 15.07 -1.65
N THR A 211 5.12 14.50 -2.30
CA THR A 211 5.70 13.21 -1.94
C THR A 211 7.14 13.37 -1.47
N THR A 212 7.47 12.67 -0.40
CA THR A 212 8.82 12.58 0.15
C THR A 212 9.14 11.12 0.42
N ILE A 213 10.33 10.66 0.06
CA ILE A 213 10.89 9.39 0.52
C ILE A 213 12.05 9.75 1.44
N LEU A 214 11.98 9.26 2.69
CA LEU A 214 13.04 9.50 3.66
C LEU A 214 14.10 8.44 3.52
N ASP A 215 15.35 8.84 3.37
CA ASP A 215 16.49 7.93 3.43
C ASP A 215 16.76 7.54 4.89
N ILE A 216 16.43 6.30 5.25
CA ILE A 216 16.73 5.75 6.57
C ILE A 216 18.06 5.01 6.49
N ASN A 217 19.08 5.60 7.11
CA ASN A 217 20.42 5.00 7.16
C ASN A 217 20.51 3.79 8.10
N ASP A 218 19.64 3.72 9.11
CA ASP A 218 19.60 2.61 10.07
C ASP A 218 18.74 1.44 9.53
N LYS A 219 19.41 0.51 8.87
CA LYS A 219 18.78 -0.69 8.31
C LYS A 219 18.41 -1.76 9.35
N SER A 220 18.71 -1.55 10.63
CA SER A 220 18.25 -2.43 11.70
C SER A 220 16.76 -2.29 11.99
N VAL A 221 16.16 -1.15 11.61
CA VAL A 221 14.73 -0.87 11.79
C VAL A 221 13.92 -1.36 10.59
N SER A 222 14.39 -1.05 9.39
CA SER A 222 13.76 -1.48 8.12
C SER A 222 14.78 -1.40 6.99
N ASP A 223 14.73 -2.33 6.07
CA ASP A 223 15.48 -2.28 4.81
C ASP A 223 14.77 -1.43 3.73
N HIS A 224 13.54 -0.99 4.01
CA HIS A 224 12.78 -0.05 3.19
C HIS A 224 12.86 1.38 3.70
N ASN A 225 12.79 2.32 2.79
CA ASN A 225 12.64 3.74 3.06
C ASN A 225 11.15 4.13 3.07
N PRO A 226 10.64 4.85 4.09
CA PRO A 226 9.23 5.20 4.15
C PRO A 226 8.85 6.25 3.11
N VAL A 227 7.69 6.03 2.48
CA VAL A 227 7.05 6.99 1.58
C VAL A 227 6.05 7.83 2.35
N ILE A 228 6.15 9.14 2.21
CA ILE A 228 5.26 10.09 2.86
C ILE A 228 4.58 10.92 1.78
N VAL A 229 3.27 11.04 1.90
CA VAL A 229 2.48 11.90 1.01
C VAL A 229 1.70 12.89 1.85
N ARG A 230 1.89 14.17 1.54
CA ARG A 230 1.02 15.24 2.04
C ARG A 230 -0.04 15.53 1.01
N LEU A 231 -1.29 15.52 1.45
CA LEU A 231 -2.44 15.79 0.60
C LEU A 231 -3.15 17.06 1.06
N LYS A 232 -3.40 17.97 0.13
CA LYS A 232 -4.34 19.07 0.35
C LYS A 232 -5.70 18.60 -0.18
N LEU A 233 -6.57 18.20 0.74
CA LEU A 233 -7.89 17.67 0.40
C LEU A 233 -8.75 18.73 -0.34
N LYS A 234 -9.62 18.25 -1.23
CA LYS A 234 -10.60 19.09 -1.95
C LYS A 234 -11.78 19.46 -1.07
#